data_a6f4813fdf63e1ffe22021b53535e2ff
#
_entry.id   a6f4813fdf63e1ffe22021b53535e2ff
#
_cell.length_a   1.000
_cell.length_b   1.000
_cell.length_c   1.000
_cell.angle_alpha   90.00
_cell.angle_beta   90.00
_cell.angle_gamma   90.00
#
_symmetry.space_group_name_H-M   'P 1'
#
loop_
_entity.id
_entity.type
_entity.pdbx_description
1 polymer ?
#
loop_
_entity_poly.entity_id
_entity_poly.type
_entity_poly.pdbx_seq_one_letter_code
_entity_poly.pdbx_strand_id
1 'polypeptide(L)'
;AQATDGETLRVGLKYGSDAMSAANLQNYSAFGGYALGYFDADGSFEELGTLPQLYEKITVTTDTTYHVQLSGTFYDYGDASRTAAQYSGGFAAYEDGAFYARAGSYTSLSTARSAAAQYGGTAVGGSSTGVTVIVTGTDTILFEFDCGGSENLGILPIETREKTVTWFRGYRYYGGFEYQRVSGGNINVINVVDLEDYVKCVIPWEMSKDWPVEALKAQSVCARTY
;
A
#
# COMPACT_ATOMS: atom_id res chain seq x y z
N ALA A 1 -14.72 4.69 7.18
CA ALA A 1 -13.76 5.77 7.33
C ALA A 1 -13.40 5.87 8.82
N GLN A 2 -12.15 5.60 9.18
CA GLN A 2 -11.64 5.96 10.49
C GLN A 2 -11.24 7.45 10.40
N ALA A 3 -12.01 8.31 11.06
CA ALA A 3 -11.64 9.70 11.21
C ALA A 3 -10.39 9.76 12.11
N THR A 4 -9.30 10.29 11.60
CA THR A 4 -8.18 10.70 12.42
C THR A 4 -8.58 12.02 13.09
N ASP A 5 -8.91 11.98 14.35
CA ASP A 5 -9.27 13.18 15.16
C ASP A 5 -8.03 13.98 15.60
N GLY A 6 -6.88 13.74 14.94
CA GLY A 6 -5.58 14.29 15.26
C GLY A 6 -4.78 14.74 14.04
N GLU A 7 -3.73 15.50 14.27
CA GLU A 7 -2.76 15.89 13.25
C GLU A 7 -2.00 14.66 12.76
N THR A 8 -1.94 14.47 11.44
CA THR A 8 -1.29 13.32 10.79
C THR A 8 0.08 13.73 10.26
N LEU A 9 1.07 12.87 10.47
CA LEU A 9 2.43 13.05 9.99
C LEU A 9 2.75 12.06 8.87
N ARG A 10 3.54 12.52 7.89
CA ARG A 10 4.19 11.69 6.88
C ARG A 10 5.67 11.54 7.19
N VAL A 11 6.08 10.35 7.60
CA VAL A 11 7.46 10.04 8.00
C VAL A 11 8.13 9.19 6.93
N GLY A 12 9.11 9.73 6.23
CA GLY A 12 9.88 9.01 5.21
C GLY A 12 10.76 7.93 5.83
N LEU A 13 10.38 6.65 5.65
CA LEU A 13 11.14 5.51 6.17
C LEU A 13 12.24 5.08 5.21
N LYS A 14 11.96 5.12 3.90
CA LYS A 14 12.87 4.80 2.81
C LYS A 14 12.63 5.77 1.65
N TYR A 15 13.64 6.56 1.30
CA TYR A 15 13.52 7.59 0.26
C TYR A 15 14.89 7.97 -0.32
N GLY A 16 14.91 8.66 -1.43
CA GLY A 16 16.12 9.10 -2.11
C GLY A 16 16.99 7.93 -2.55
N SER A 17 18.24 7.90 -2.12
CA SER A 17 19.18 6.80 -2.40
C SER A 17 18.80 5.47 -1.72
N ASP A 18 17.96 5.53 -0.68
CA ASP A 18 17.49 4.37 0.07
C ASP A 18 16.12 3.86 -0.41
N ALA A 19 15.55 4.45 -1.48
CA ALA A 19 14.33 3.98 -2.11
C ALA A 19 14.46 2.49 -2.49
N MET A 20 13.37 1.74 -2.38
CA MET A 20 13.39 0.28 -2.46
C MET A 20 12.75 -0.22 -3.75
N SER A 21 13.23 -1.34 -4.31
CA SER A 21 12.56 -2.02 -5.42
C SER A 21 11.30 -2.78 -4.97
N ALA A 22 11.23 -3.16 -3.69
CA ALA A 22 10.09 -3.84 -3.10
C ALA A 22 10.04 -3.61 -1.58
N ALA A 23 8.84 -3.48 -1.02
CA ALA A 23 8.59 -3.25 0.40
C ALA A 23 7.64 -4.31 0.96
N ASN A 24 8.13 -5.13 1.88
CA ASN A 24 7.34 -6.16 2.54
C ASN A 24 6.66 -5.60 3.79
N LEU A 25 5.37 -5.87 3.92
CA LEU A 25 4.57 -5.56 5.09
C LEU A 25 4.00 -6.83 5.71
N GLN A 26 3.87 -6.82 7.03
CA GLN A 26 3.12 -7.84 7.77
C GLN A 26 2.19 -7.16 8.77
N ASN A 27 0.88 -7.38 8.64
CA ASN A 27 -0.08 -6.99 9.65
C ASN A 27 0.09 -7.89 10.89
N TYR A 28 0.24 -7.29 12.05
CA TYR A 28 0.46 -8.02 13.30
C TYR A 28 -0.84 -8.37 14.02
N SER A 29 -1.97 -7.79 13.60
CA SER A 29 -3.28 -8.13 14.13
C SER A 29 -3.71 -9.50 13.65
N ALA A 30 -4.02 -10.39 14.59
CA ALA A 30 -4.64 -11.66 14.24
C ALA A 30 -5.97 -11.40 13.51
N PHE A 31 -6.11 -11.99 12.32
CA PHE A 31 -7.29 -11.80 11.44
C PHE A 31 -7.46 -10.40 10.85
N GLY A 32 -6.42 -9.55 10.87
CA GLY A 32 -6.39 -8.28 10.16
C GLY A 32 -5.92 -8.48 8.72
N GLY A 33 -6.59 -7.82 7.77
CA GLY A 33 -6.14 -7.62 6.39
C GLY A 33 -5.63 -6.20 6.20
N TYR A 34 -5.80 -5.68 4.99
CA TYR A 34 -5.39 -4.32 4.63
C TYR A 34 -6.50 -3.62 3.87
N ALA A 35 -6.76 -2.37 4.20
CA ALA A 35 -7.47 -1.45 3.34
C ALA A 35 -6.48 -0.89 2.31
N LEU A 36 -6.91 -0.85 1.05
CA LEU A 36 -6.19 -0.29 -0.09
C LEU A 36 -6.83 1.03 -0.45
N GLY A 37 -6.04 2.04 -0.74
CA GLY A 37 -6.55 3.36 -1.08
C GLY A 37 -5.43 4.36 -1.30
N TYR A 38 -5.66 5.59 -0.90
CA TYR A 38 -4.65 6.66 -0.87
C TYR A 38 -4.92 7.61 0.29
N PHE A 39 -3.91 8.40 0.66
CA PHE A 39 -4.05 9.41 1.70
C PHE A 39 -4.13 10.79 1.06
N ASP A 40 -5.16 11.54 1.40
CA ASP A 40 -5.31 12.94 1.04
C ASP A 40 -4.25 13.84 1.69
N ALA A 41 -4.19 15.09 1.27
CA ALA A 41 -3.21 16.04 1.76
C ALA A 41 -3.30 16.28 3.28
N ASP A 42 -4.48 16.16 3.87
CA ASP A 42 -4.74 16.28 5.31
C ASP A 42 -4.47 14.99 6.09
N GLY A 43 -4.15 13.88 5.40
CA GLY A 43 -3.86 12.58 5.98
C GLY A 43 -5.09 11.69 6.16
N SER A 44 -6.27 12.11 5.71
CA SER A 44 -7.44 11.23 5.66
C SER A 44 -7.24 10.13 4.63
N PHE A 45 -7.81 8.95 4.90
CA PHE A 45 -7.65 7.78 4.04
C PHE A 45 -8.89 7.55 3.20
N GLU A 46 -8.73 7.62 1.89
CA GLU A 46 -9.75 7.29 0.90
C GLU A 46 -9.63 5.81 0.53
N GLU A 47 -10.56 5.00 1.04
CA GLU A 47 -10.57 3.56 0.83
C GLU A 47 -11.15 3.20 -0.55
N LEU A 48 -10.37 2.45 -1.33
CA LEU A 48 -10.75 1.89 -2.62
C LEU A 48 -11.21 0.44 -2.52
N GLY A 49 -10.66 -0.31 -1.58
CA GLY A 49 -10.98 -1.72 -1.41
C GLY A 49 -10.24 -2.35 -0.24
N THR A 50 -10.53 -3.64 -0.02
CA THR A 50 -10.03 -4.37 1.15
C THR A 50 -9.43 -5.71 0.72
N LEU A 51 -8.20 -5.96 1.13
CA LEU A 51 -7.61 -7.30 1.07
C LEU A 51 -8.08 -8.12 2.26
N PRO A 52 -8.60 -9.34 2.04
CA PRO A 52 -9.10 -10.18 3.12
C PRO A 52 -7.98 -10.65 4.05
N GLN A 53 -8.37 -11.10 5.23
CA GLN A 53 -7.52 -11.58 6.34
C GLN A 53 -6.47 -12.63 5.95
N LEU A 54 -6.71 -13.37 4.86
CA LEU A 54 -5.77 -14.38 4.34
C LEU A 54 -4.41 -13.77 3.97
N TYR A 55 -4.36 -12.47 3.69
CA TYR A 55 -3.15 -11.80 3.22
C TYR A 55 -2.48 -10.97 4.33
N GLU A 56 -2.00 -11.65 5.37
CA GLU A 56 -1.24 -11.01 6.46
C GLU A 56 0.08 -10.42 5.98
N LYS A 57 0.69 -11.03 4.96
CA LYS A 57 1.99 -10.64 4.39
C LYS A 57 1.83 -10.26 2.94
N ILE A 58 2.10 -9.00 2.65
CA ILE A 58 2.05 -8.45 1.30
C ILE A 58 3.37 -7.75 0.96
N THR A 59 3.62 -7.64 -0.33
CA THR A 59 4.76 -6.89 -0.86
C THR A 59 4.25 -5.85 -1.84
N VAL A 60 4.65 -4.60 -1.66
CA VAL A 60 4.46 -3.56 -2.66
C VAL A 60 5.70 -3.49 -3.52
N THR A 61 5.52 -3.54 -4.82
CA THR A 61 6.59 -3.54 -5.82
C THR A 61 6.18 -2.78 -7.06
N THR A 62 7.08 -2.69 -8.02
CA THR A 62 6.81 -2.13 -9.33
C THR A 62 6.50 -3.27 -10.29
N ASP A 63 5.54 -3.05 -11.19
CA ASP A 63 5.23 -4.03 -12.22
C ASP A 63 6.00 -3.73 -13.50
N THR A 64 6.60 -4.76 -14.07
CA THR A 64 7.36 -4.70 -15.32
C THR A 64 6.80 -5.67 -16.37
N THR A 65 5.67 -6.31 -16.09
CA THR A 65 5.04 -7.32 -16.96
C THR A 65 3.88 -6.72 -17.78
N TYR A 66 3.37 -7.51 -18.69
CA TYR A 66 2.17 -7.19 -19.45
C TYR A 66 0.99 -7.99 -18.91
N HIS A 67 -0.21 -7.41 -18.98
CA HIS A 67 -1.45 -8.03 -18.52
C HIS A 67 -2.51 -7.99 -19.61
N VAL A 68 -3.54 -8.77 -19.46
CA VAL A 68 -4.79 -8.60 -20.19
C VAL A 68 -5.74 -7.77 -19.36
N GLN A 69 -6.11 -6.60 -19.84
CA GLN A 69 -7.20 -5.82 -19.28
C GLN A 69 -8.51 -6.26 -19.94
N LEU A 70 -9.43 -6.77 -19.13
CA LEU A 70 -10.75 -7.18 -19.58
C LEU A 70 -11.59 -5.97 -19.99
N SER A 71 -12.59 -6.20 -20.82
CA SER A 71 -13.42 -5.11 -21.34
C SER A 71 -14.28 -4.47 -20.24
N GLY A 72 -14.41 -3.14 -20.31
CA GLY A 72 -15.22 -2.35 -19.38
C GLY A 72 -14.46 -1.83 -18.17
N THR A 73 -15.13 -0.92 -17.47
CA THR A 73 -14.72 -0.38 -16.17
C THR A 73 -15.70 -0.84 -15.10
N PHE A 74 -15.27 -0.86 -13.86
CA PHE A 74 -16.07 -1.29 -12.73
C PHE A 74 -16.28 -0.13 -11.77
N TYR A 75 -17.38 -0.18 -11.02
CA TYR A 75 -17.71 0.85 -10.05
C TYR A 75 -16.85 0.77 -8.81
N ASP A 76 -16.51 -0.45 -8.37
CA ASP A 76 -15.75 -0.69 -7.16
C ASP A 76 -14.74 -1.85 -7.30
N TYR A 77 -13.86 -1.95 -6.31
CA TYR A 77 -12.86 -3.00 -6.17
C TYR A 77 -13.48 -4.41 -6.17
N GLY A 78 -14.61 -4.59 -5.48
CA GLY A 78 -15.25 -5.90 -5.32
C GLY A 78 -15.75 -6.47 -6.64
N ASP A 79 -16.35 -5.63 -7.48
CA ASP A 79 -16.84 -6.02 -8.81
C ASP A 79 -15.69 -6.32 -9.77
N ALA A 80 -14.64 -5.48 -9.78
CA ALA A 80 -13.44 -5.71 -10.57
C ALA A 80 -12.72 -7.00 -10.16
N SER A 81 -12.51 -7.21 -8.87
CA SER A 81 -11.85 -8.39 -8.31
C SER A 81 -12.64 -9.67 -8.59
N ARG A 82 -13.97 -9.63 -8.45
CA ARG A 82 -14.86 -10.77 -8.72
C ARG A 82 -14.85 -11.17 -10.18
N THR A 83 -14.80 -10.19 -11.07
CA THR A 83 -14.67 -10.43 -12.51
C THR A 83 -13.30 -10.99 -12.87
N ALA A 84 -12.24 -10.40 -12.34
CA ALA A 84 -10.88 -10.86 -12.57
C ALA A 84 -10.65 -12.30 -12.06
N ALA A 85 -11.25 -12.67 -10.93
CA ALA A 85 -11.13 -14.01 -10.35
C ALA A 85 -11.65 -15.17 -11.24
N GLN A 86 -12.37 -14.85 -12.31
CA GLN A 86 -12.80 -15.84 -13.32
C GLN A 86 -11.65 -16.25 -14.25
N TYR A 87 -10.54 -15.55 -14.23
CA TYR A 87 -9.39 -15.76 -15.10
C TYR A 87 -8.15 -16.13 -14.29
N SER A 88 -7.30 -16.94 -14.87
CA SER A 88 -6.05 -17.33 -14.21
C SER A 88 -5.14 -16.13 -13.97
N GLY A 89 -4.69 -15.96 -12.73
CA GLY A 89 -3.89 -14.80 -12.32
C GLY A 89 -4.64 -13.49 -12.42
N GLY A 90 -5.97 -13.51 -12.18
CA GLY A 90 -6.81 -12.31 -12.22
C GLY A 90 -6.69 -11.45 -10.98
N PHE A 91 -6.68 -10.13 -11.15
CA PHE A 91 -6.60 -9.13 -10.10
C PHE A 91 -7.33 -7.83 -10.48
N ALA A 92 -7.70 -7.04 -9.48
CA ALA A 92 -8.25 -5.71 -9.69
C ALA A 92 -7.14 -4.68 -9.87
N ALA A 93 -7.36 -3.69 -10.74
CA ALA A 93 -6.50 -2.53 -10.91
C ALA A 93 -7.32 -1.25 -10.74
N TYR A 94 -6.70 -0.22 -10.18
CA TYR A 94 -7.24 1.13 -10.12
C TYR A 94 -6.32 2.06 -10.89
N GLU A 95 -6.85 2.73 -11.90
CA GLU A 95 -6.10 3.60 -12.80
C GLU A 95 -6.93 4.86 -13.09
N ASP A 96 -6.38 6.02 -12.77
CA ASP A 96 -6.96 7.33 -13.04
C ASP A 96 -8.47 7.47 -12.68
N GLY A 97 -8.85 6.98 -11.49
CA GLY A 97 -10.21 7.12 -10.99
C GLY A 97 -11.18 6.00 -11.41
N ALA A 98 -10.72 4.95 -12.09
CA ALA A 98 -11.55 3.84 -12.53
C ALA A 98 -10.96 2.48 -12.11
N PHE A 99 -11.85 1.52 -11.84
CA PHE A 99 -11.44 0.14 -11.62
C PHE A 99 -11.49 -0.68 -12.91
N TYR A 100 -10.50 -1.57 -13.03
CA TYR A 100 -10.37 -2.53 -14.11
C TYR A 100 -10.16 -3.94 -13.58
N ALA A 101 -10.61 -4.93 -14.32
CA ALA A 101 -10.24 -6.32 -14.09
C ALA A 101 -9.10 -6.68 -15.04
N ARG A 102 -7.98 -7.15 -14.49
CA ARG A 102 -6.79 -7.58 -15.23
C ARG A 102 -6.50 -9.05 -14.96
N ALA A 103 -5.80 -9.71 -15.88
CA ALA A 103 -5.46 -11.12 -15.74
C ALA A 103 -4.11 -11.46 -16.36
N GLY A 104 -3.42 -12.41 -15.71
CA GLY A 104 -2.15 -12.96 -16.14
C GLY A 104 -0.99 -11.98 -16.02
N SER A 105 0.23 -12.53 -16.12
CA SER A 105 1.48 -11.76 -16.20
C SER A 105 2.32 -12.34 -17.34
N TYR A 106 2.65 -11.48 -18.31
CA TYR A 106 3.30 -11.88 -19.54
C TYR A 106 4.61 -11.10 -19.71
N THR A 107 5.64 -11.80 -20.12
CA THR A 107 6.98 -11.19 -20.32
C THR A 107 7.10 -10.43 -21.64
N SER A 108 6.14 -10.62 -22.56
CA SER A 108 6.12 -9.91 -23.85
C SER A 108 4.74 -9.40 -24.23
N LEU A 109 4.71 -8.28 -24.93
CA LEU A 109 3.47 -7.71 -25.46
C LEU A 109 2.77 -8.68 -26.45
N SER A 110 3.53 -9.47 -27.21
CA SER A 110 2.96 -10.42 -28.18
C SER A 110 2.20 -11.55 -27.46
N THR A 111 2.74 -12.10 -26.36
CA THR A 111 2.06 -13.12 -25.57
C THR A 111 0.83 -12.56 -24.88
N ALA A 112 0.91 -11.35 -24.35
CA ALA A 112 -0.22 -10.65 -23.74
C ALA A 112 -1.35 -10.41 -24.77
N ARG A 113 -1.01 -9.98 -25.99
CA ARG A 113 -2.00 -9.79 -27.09
C ARG A 113 -2.69 -11.10 -27.49
N SER A 114 -1.94 -12.19 -27.55
CA SER A 114 -2.52 -13.50 -27.84
C SER A 114 -3.52 -13.95 -26.77
N ALA A 115 -3.19 -13.73 -25.50
CA ALA A 115 -4.10 -14.00 -24.40
C ALA A 115 -5.30 -13.04 -24.38
N ALA A 116 -5.09 -11.75 -24.68
CA ALA A 116 -6.15 -10.76 -24.77
C ALA A 116 -7.19 -11.11 -25.84
N ALA A 117 -6.76 -11.65 -26.99
CA ALA A 117 -7.65 -12.13 -28.03
C ALA A 117 -8.53 -13.30 -27.55
N GLN A 118 -8.01 -14.15 -26.64
CA GLN A 118 -8.78 -15.27 -26.06
C GLN A 118 -9.75 -14.82 -24.96
N TYR A 119 -9.36 -13.82 -24.16
CA TYR A 119 -10.14 -13.33 -23.02
C TYR A 119 -11.14 -12.24 -23.40
N GLY A 120 -11.06 -11.70 -24.63
CA GLY A 120 -11.92 -10.61 -25.08
C GLY A 120 -11.54 -9.25 -24.50
N GLY A 121 -10.23 -9.06 -24.24
CA GLY A 121 -9.68 -7.84 -23.64
C GLY A 121 -8.60 -7.16 -24.51
N THR A 122 -7.80 -6.32 -23.87
CA THR A 122 -6.66 -5.64 -24.46
C THR A 122 -5.38 -5.92 -23.66
N ALA A 123 -4.23 -5.98 -24.36
CA ALA A 123 -2.95 -6.10 -23.68
C ALA A 123 -2.51 -4.73 -23.17
N VAL A 124 -2.21 -4.64 -21.88
CA VAL A 124 -1.66 -3.46 -21.20
C VAL A 124 -0.28 -3.79 -20.64
N GLY A 125 0.58 -2.80 -20.54
CA GLY A 125 1.91 -2.94 -19.95
C GLY A 125 1.98 -2.32 -18.57
N GLY A 126 3.05 -2.62 -17.85
CA GLY A 126 3.36 -1.95 -16.60
C GLY A 126 3.61 -0.46 -16.81
N SER A 127 3.24 0.33 -15.84
CA SER A 127 3.36 1.79 -15.82
C SER A 127 4.71 2.23 -15.23
N SER A 128 5.10 3.47 -15.54
CA SER A 128 6.24 4.14 -14.90
C SER A 128 5.87 4.81 -13.56
N THR A 129 4.60 4.95 -13.26
CA THR A 129 4.04 5.59 -12.06
C THR A 129 3.31 4.62 -11.15
N GLY A 130 2.85 3.49 -11.68
CA GLY A 130 2.09 2.48 -10.96
C GLY A 130 2.91 1.62 -10.02
N VAL A 131 2.23 1.10 -9.00
CA VAL A 131 2.75 0.13 -8.03
C VAL A 131 1.79 -1.06 -7.92
N THR A 132 2.33 -2.21 -7.57
CA THR A 132 1.60 -3.47 -7.51
C THR A 132 1.72 -4.09 -6.13
N VAL A 133 0.62 -4.59 -5.60
CA VAL A 133 0.57 -5.35 -4.36
C VAL A 133 0.52 -6.83 -4.70
N ILE A 134 1.48 -7.59 -4.18
CA ILE A 134 1.57 -9.04 -4.39
C ILE A 134 1.57 -9.79 -3.05
N VAL A 135 1.26 -11.07 -3.07
CA VAL A 135 1.46 -11.97 -1.93
C VAL A 135 2.96 -12.15 -1.72
N THR A 136 3.46 -11.84 -0.51
CA THR A 136 4.89 -11.93 -0.20
C THR A 136 5.47 -13.32 -0.52
N GLY A 137 6.56 -13.32 -1.27
CA GLY A 137 7.26 -14.56 -1.66
C GLY A 137 6.63 -15.30 -2.85
N THR A 138 5.69 -14.68 -3.54
CA THR A 138 5.05 -15.22 -4.75
C THR A 138 4.97 -14.14 -5.83
N ASP A 139 4.54 -14.54 -7.04
CA ASP A 139 4.23 -13.63 -8.14
C ASP A 139 2.72 -13.34 -8.24
N THR A 140 1.94 -13.71 -7.22
CA THR A 140 0.49 -13.53 -7.21
C THR A 140 0.15 -12.06 -6.95
N ILE A 141 -0.38 -11.38 -7.97
CA ILE A 141 -0.85 -10.01 -7.90
C ILE A 141 -2.21 -9.99 -7.19
N LEU A 142 -2.36 -9.06 -6.24
CA LEU A 142 -3.59 -8.80 -5.51
C LEU A 142 -4.27 -7.53 -5.98
N PHE A 143 -3.47 -6.51 -6.30
CA PHE A 143 -3.96 -5.20 -6.68
C PHE A 143 -2.88 -4.42 -7.43
N GLU A 144 -3.29 -3.60 -8.38
CA GLU A 144 -2.44 -2.63 -9.05
C GLU A 144 -3.04 -1.23 -8.91
N PHE A 145 -2.19 -0.24 -8.63
CA PHE A 145 -2.59 1.14 -8.42
C PHE A 145 -1.74 2.06 -9.28
N ASP A 146 -2.40 2.89 -10.10
CA ASP A 146 -1.75 3.91 -10.92
C ASP A 146 -2.66 5.13 -11.11
N CYS A 147 -2.24 6.27 -10.61
CA CYS A 147 -2.89 7.57 -10.80
C CYS A 147 -1.96 8.56 -11.49
N GLY A 148 -1.06 8.09 -12.37
CA GLY A 148 -0.15 8.97 -13.11
C GLY A 148 0.80 9.78 -12.20
N GLY A 149 0.89 9.45 -10.90
CA GLY A 149 1.66 10.17 -9.89
C GLY A 149 0.92 11.32 -9.19
N SER A 150 -0.37 11.52 -9.47
CA SER A 150 -1.21 12.49 -8.71
C SER A 150 -1.48 12.02 -7.30
N GLU A 151 -1.74 10.72 -7.14
CA GLU A 151 -1.94 10.06 -5.87
C GLU A 151 -0.96 8.88 -5.72
N ASN A 152 -0.63 8.54 -4.49
CA ASN A 152 0.23 7.42 -4.17
C ASN A 152 -0.57 6.30 -3.50
N LEU A 153 -0.24 5.05 -3.78
CA LEU A 153 -0.89 3.93 -3.09
C LEU A 153 -0.74 4.06 -1.58
N GLY A 154 -1.86 4.10 -0.89
CA GLY A 154 -1.98 4.01 0.55
C GLY A 154 -2.40 2.60 0.98
N ILE A 155 -1.78 2.07 2.02
CA ILE A 155 -2.15 0.80 2.65
C ILE A 155 -2.34 1.03 4.14
N LEU A 156 -3.54 0.74 4.64
CA LEU A 156 -3.88 0.86 6.05
C LEU A 156 -4.18 -0.53 6.62
N PRO A 157 -3.51 -0.96 7.70
CA PRO A 157 -3.82 -2.23 8.34
C PRO A 157 -5.20 -2.16 8.99
N ILE A 158 -6.01 -3.20 8.80
CA ILE A 158 -7.35 -3.27 9.40
C ILE A 158 -7.19 -3.69 10.87
N GLU A 159 -7.75 -2.87 11.75
CA GLU A 159 -7.81 -3.12 13.18
C GLU A 159 -8.99 -4.03 13.51
N THR A 160 -8.77 -5.07 14.31
CA THR A 160 -9.83 -6.01 14.68
C THR A 160 -10.33 -5.85 16.12
N ARG A 161 -9.43 -5.66 17.09
CA ARG A 161 -9.76 -5.51 18.52
C ARG A 161 -8.96 -4.46 19.23
N GLU A 162 -7.69 -4.31 18.85
CA GLU A 162 -6.75 -3.35 19.42
C GLU A 162 -6.09 -2.60 18.29
N LYS A 163 -5.55 -1.42 18.60
CA LYS A 163 -4.75 -0.65 17.65
C LYS A 163 -3.63 -1.53 17.10
N THR A 164 -3.69 -1.80 15.81
CA THR A 164 -2.76 -2.74 15.20
C THR A 164 -1.43 -2.09 14.87
N VAL A 165 -0.42 -2.91 14.75
CA VAL A 165 0.91 -2.53 14.27
C VAL A 165 1.25 -3.31 13.02
N THR A 166 2.01 -2.68 12.14
CA THR A 166 2.53 -3.30 10.93
C THR A 166 4.04 -3.48 11.05
N TRP A 167 4.53 -4.68 10.73
CA TRP A 167 5.94 -4.95 10.60
C TRP A 167 6.46 -4.47 9.26
N PHE A 168 7.53 -3.65 9.33
CA PHE A 168 8.32 -3.25 8.19
C PHE A 168 9.80 -3.27 8.56
N ARG A 169 10.60 -4.07 7.86
CA ARG A 169 12.06 -4.20 8.06
C ARG A 169 12.52 -4.44 9.51
N GLY A 170 11.78 -5.27 10.26
CA GLY A 170 12.13 -5.63 11.63
C GLY A 170 11.63 -4.66 12.70
N TYR A 171 10.95 -3.60 12.32
CA TYR A 171 10.34 -2.63 13.22
C TYR A 171 8.82 -2.67 13.13
N ARG A 172 8.16 -2.19 14.19
CA ARG A 172 6.70 -2.10 14.32
C ARG A 172 6.29 -0.64 14.18
N TYR A 173 5.27 -0.40 13.35
CA TYR A 173 4.75 0.93 13.09
C TYR A 173 3.24 0.97 13.34
N TYR A 174 2.77 2.06 13.93
CA TYR A 174 1.37 2.45 13.90
C TYR A 174 1.04 3.14 12.59
N GLY A 175 -0.27 3.28 12.31
CA GLY A 175 -0.76 3.99 11.13
C GLY A 175 -0.63 3.19 9.84
N GLY A 176 -0.71 3.91 8.73
CA GLY A 176 -0.64 3.36 7.38
C GLY A 176 0.70 3.59 6.70
N PHE A 177 0.77 3.14 5.47
CA PHE A 177 1.94 3.28 4.61
C PHE A 177 1.53 3.86 3.27
N GLU A 178 2.31 4.81 2.77
CA GLU A 178 2.18 5.41 1.45
C GLU A 178 3.40 5.03 0.61
N TYR A 179 3.14 4.68 -0.66
CA TYR A 179 4.16 4.20 -1.59
C TYR A 179 4.22 5.10 -2.80
N GLN A 180 5.27 5.89 -2.88
CA GLN A 180 5.50 6.78 -3.99
C GLN A 180 6.48 6.16 -4.99
N ARG A 181 6.04 5.97 -6.23
CA ARG A 181 6.93 5.52 -7.31
C ARG A 181 7.94 6.61 -7.63
N VAL A 182 9.21 6.22 -7.75
CA VAL A 182 10.30 7.12 -8.14
C VAL A 182 11.06 6.57 -9.36
N SER A 183 11.89 7.41 -9.96
CA SER A 183 12.69 7.01 -11.12
C SER A 183 13.57 5.80 -10.82
N GLY A 184 13.88 5.02 -11.85
CA GLY A 184 14.71 3.83 -11.73
C GLY A 184 13.99 2.58 -11.24
N GLY A 185 12.67 2.60 -11.16
CA GLY A 185 11.87 1.44 -10.75
C GLY A 185 11.83 1.20 -9.24
N ASN A 186 12.14 2.21 -8.44
CA ASN A 186 12.10 2.15 -6.98
C ASN A 186 10.85 2.85 -6.43
N ILE A 187 10.57 2.60 -5.16
CA ILE A 187 9.49 3.19 -4.39
C ILE A 187 10.03 3.83 -3.11
N ASN A 188 9.58 5.03 -2.81
CA ASN A 188 9.70 5.59 -1.47
C ASN A 188 8.65 4.93 -0.58
N VAL A 189 9.00 4.70 0.67
CA VAL A 189 8.11 4.15 1.70
C VAL A 189 7.93 5.21 2.79
N ILE A 190 6.71 5.65 2.97
CA ILE A 190 6.32 6.72 3.89
C ILE A 190 5.34 6.12 4.90
N ASN A 191 5.58 6.32 6.18
CA ASN A 191 4.61 5.99 7.22
C ASN A 191 3.69 7.18 7.45
N VAL A 192 2.40 6.98 7.35
CA VAL A 192 1.36 7.97 7.64
C VAL A 192 0.75 7.62 8.98
N VAL A 193 1.00 8.46 9.98
CA VAL A 193 0.73 8.15 11.38
C VAL A 193 0.18 9.36 12.14
N ASP A 194 -0.73 9.11 13.08
CA ASP A 194 -1.20 10.13 14.02
C ASP A 194 -0.03 10.68 14.86
N LEU A 195 -0.01 11.99 15.08
CA LEU A 195 1.04 12.67 15.83
C LEU A 195 1.27 12.08 17.23
N GLU A 196 0.21 11.77 17.96
CA GLU A 196 0.33 11.20 19.31
C GLU A 196 0.90 9.79 19.30
N ASP A 197 0.57 8.99 18.29
CA ASP A 197 1.15 7.67 18.11
C ASP A 197 2.60 7.74 17.67
N TYR A 198 2.95 8.69 16.82
CA TYR A 198 4.34 8.96 16.47
C TYR A 198 5.16 9.30 17.73
N VAL A 199 4.69 10.24 18.55
CA VAL A 199 5.35 10.63 19.81
C VAL A 199 5.52 9.44 20.75
N LYS A 200 4.49 8.61 20.92
CA LYS A 200 4.56 7.37 21.74
C LYS A 200 5.63 6.40 21.25
N CYS A 201 5.83 6.33 19.92
CA CYS A 201 6.83 5.44 19.32
C CYS A 201 8.25 6.00 19.43
N VAL A 202 8.44 7.32 19.29
CA VAL A 202 9.77 7.95 19.25
C VAL A 202 10.39 8.06 20.64
N ILE A 203 9.63 8.43 21.66
CA ILE A 203 10.15 8.67 23.02
C ILE A 203 10.99 7.49 23.55
N PRO A 204 10.56 6.22 23.46
CA PRO A 204 11.34 5.09 23.98
C PRO A 204 12.68 4.85 23.27
N TRP A 205 12.86 5.41 22.07
CA TRP A 205 14.12 5.34 21.33
C TRP A 205 15.07 6.48 21.69
N GLU A 206 14.53 7.65 22.04
CA GLU A 206 15.30 8.83 22.42
C GLU A 206 15.71 8.84 23.88
N MET A 207 14.88 8.25 24.77
CA MET A 207 15.08 8.27 26.21
C MET A 207 14.66 6.96 26.85
N SER A 208 15.37 6.55 27.91
CA SER A 208 14.94 5.38 28.71
C SER A 208 13.60 5.66 29.39
N LYS A 209 12.71 4.67 29.39
CA LYS A 209 11.43 4.69 30.11
C LYS A 209 11.58 4.90 31.63
N ASP A 210 12.78 4.66 32.18
CA ASP A 210 13.09 4.77 33.60
C ASP A 210 13.54 6.19 34.01
N TRP A 211 13.56 7.13 33.06
CA TRP A 211 13.88 8.53 33.35
C TRP A 211 12.71 9.21 34.06
N PRO A 212 12.97 10.31 34.81
CA PRO A 212 11.92 11.09 35.48
C PRO A 212 10.81 11.49 34.49
N VAL A 213 9.56 11.41 34.93
CA VAL A 213 8.38 11.73 34.12
C VAL A 213 8.47 13.13 33.50
N GLU A 214 9.01 14.11 34.22
CA GLU A 214 9.18 15.47 33.71
C GLU A 214 10.16 15.55 32.52
N ALA A 215 11.20 14.70 32.52
CA ALA A 215 12.10 14.60 31.38
C ALA A 215 11.39 13.97 30.15
N LEU A 216 10.58 12.92 30.36
CA LEU A 216 9.78 12.30 29.30
C LEU A 216 8.73 13.28 28.73
N LYS A 217 8.11 14.11 29.58
CA LYS A 217 7.21 15.18 29.15
C LYS A 217 7.93 16.24 28.29
N ALA A 218 9.11 16.67 28.71
CA ALA A 218 9.91 17.63 27.95
C ALA A 218 10.29 17.07 26.57
N GLN A 219 10.73 15.79 26.51
CA GLN A 219 11.03 15.11 25.26
C GLN A 219 9.79 14.98 24.34
N SER A 220 8.62 14.73 24.93
CA SER A 220 7.36 14.67 24.18
C SER A 220 7.03 16.00 23.49
N VAL A 221 7.28 17.14 24.18
CA VAL A 221 7.12 18.47 23.58
C VAL A 221 8.12 18.68 22.45
N CYS A 222 9.39 18.30 22.65
CA CYS A 222 10.40 18.38 21.58
C CYS A 222 10.01 17.54 20.36
N ALA A 223 9.57 16.32 20.56
CA ALA A 223 9.17 15.42 19.46
C ALA A 223 7.96 15.93 18.65
N ARG A 224 7.07 16.73 19.28
CA ARG A 224 5.93 17.35 18.57
C ARG A 224 6.32 18.59 17.76
N THR A 225 7.41 19.23 18.07
CA THR A 225 7.78 20.52 17.50
C THR A 225 8.95 20.46 16.52
N TYR A 226 9.55 19.31 16.39
CA TYR A 226 10.62 19.04 15.43
C TYR A 226 10.06 18.72 14.06
#